data_f6b21eeeaeba21264b7ec20c9aa28130
#
_entry.id   f6b21eeeaeba21264b7ec20c9aa28130
#
_cell.length_a   1.000
_cell.length_b   1.000
_cell.length_c   1.000
_cell.angle_alpha   90.00
_cell.angle_beta   90.00
_cell.angle_gamma   90.00
#
_symmetry.space_group_name_H-M   'P 1'
#
loop_
_entity.id
_entity.type
_entity.pdbx_description
1 polymer ?
#
loop_
_entity_poly.entity_id
_entity_poly.type
_entity_poly.pdbx_seq_one_letter_code
_entity_poly.pdbx_strand_id
1 'polypeptide(L)'
;MPLPEPAAALVALGLAGLMAGAPLGAQACREPHYRWTQKTDTALADLAPQATSVSAILATWGPPHLGPRDRCALRSGRELGVYSVTGWVRRADKFKDDGDWHVELTERADSPSDSCIVVEIPAPKYGARYASARAALDSLIRDRKVRRSGVLARPALARITGAAFFDGQHRRGGRRSDRIDGEHGRCNSSVRALWEIHPVYRVTSP
;
A
#
# COMPACT_ATOMS: atom_id res chain seq x y z
N MET A 1 -9.82 46.01 -80.15
CA MET A 1 -9.06 45.41 -79.06
C MET A 1 -9.99 45.33 -77.88
N PRO A 2 -10.50 44.17 -77.53
CA PRO A 2 -11.29 43.96 -76.32
C PRO A 2 -10.37 43.68 -75.13
N LEU A 3 -10.73 44.26 -73.97
CA LEU A 3 -10.13 44.06 -72.64
C LEU A 3 -10.49 42.70 -72.08
N PRO A 4 -9.63 42.02 -71.30
CA PRO A 4 -9.92 40.75 -70.69
C PRO A 4 -10.73 40.93 -69.40
N GLU A 5 -11.69 40.05 -69.17
CA GLU A 5 -12.52 39.95 -67.96
C GLU A 5 -11.68 39.34 -66.76
N PRO A 6 -11.97 39.78 -65.56
CA PRO A 6 -11.29 39.21 -64.38
C PRO A 6 -11.94 37.87 -63.97
N ALA A 7 -11.13 36.88 -63.78
CA ALA A 7 -11.48 35.57 -63.27
C ALA A 7 -11.84 35.65 -61.78
N ALA A 8 -13.06 35.19 -61.42
CA ALA A 8 -13.50 35.08 -60.07
C ALA A 8 -12.87 33.87 -59.38
N ALA A 9 -12.04 34.09 -58.35
CA ALA A 9 -11.47 33.06 -57.49
C ALA A 9 -12.50 32.62 -56.47
N LEU A 10 -12.94 31.38 -56.55
CA LEU A 10 -13.75 30.71 -55.52
C LEU A 10 -12.86 30.34 -54.34
N VAL A 11 -13.05 31.04 -53.23
CA VAL A 11 -12.47 30.67 -51.94
C VAL A 11 -13.32 29.56 -51.29
N ALA A 12 -12.84 28.32 -51.29
CA ALA A 12 -13.46 27.23 -50.54
C ALA A 12 -13.11 27.37 -49.05
N LEU A 13 -14.07 27.79 -48.24
CA LEU A 13 -13.95 27.71 -46.80
C LEU A 13 -14.09 26.24 -46.36
N GLY A 14 -12.93 25.63 -45.99
CA GLY A 14 -12.91 24.36 -45.33
C GLY A 14 -13.41 24.47 -43.87
N LEU A 15 -14.56 23.91 -43.56
CA LEU A 15 -15.00 23.69 -42.19
C LEU A 15 -14.08 22.62 -41.57
N ALA A 16 -13.12 23.05 -40.75
CA ALA A 16 -12.41 22.16 -39.83
C ALA A 16 -13.35 21.75 -38.71
N GLY A 17 -13.94 20.57 -38.83
CA GLY A 17 -14.74 19.97 -37.76
C GLY A 17 -13.85 19.71 -36.53
N LEU A 18 -14.04 20.48 -35.45
CA LEU A 18 -13.53 20.16 -34.12
C LEU A 18 -14.20 18.85 -33.67
N MET A 19 -13.47 17.74 -33.80
CA MET A 19 -13.82 16.50 -33.11
C MET A 19 -13.59 16.77 -31.61
N ALA A 20 -14.65 17.12 -30.91
CA ALA A 20 -14.68 17.13 -29.46
C ALA A 20 -14.46 15.69 -29.00
N GLY A 21 -13.23 15.36 -28.63
CA GLY A 21 -12.93 14.08 -28.00
C GLY A 21 -13.83 13.94 -26.76
N ALA A 22 -14.68 12.93 -26.75
CA ALA A 22 -15.47 12.60 -25.57
C ALA A 22 -14.50 12.42 -24.39
N PRO A 23 -14.78 12.97 -23.19
CA PRO A 23 -13.96 12.74 -22.03
C PRO A 23 -13.90 11.24 -21.81
N LEU A 24 -12.68 10.68 -21.78
CA LEU A 24 -12.45 9.28 -21.39
C LEU A 24 -13.10 9.14 -20.02
N GLY A 25 -14.30 8.55 -19.99
CA GLY A 25 -15.08 8.36 -18.77
C GLY A 25 -14.17 7.71 -17.74
N ALA A 26 -14.04 8.32 -16.58
CA ALA A 26 -13.27 7.78 -15.47
C ALA A 26 -13.74 6.35 -15.26
N GLN A 27 -12.85 5.39 -15.56
CA GLN A 27 -13.17 3.97 -15.44
C GLN A 27 -13.55 3.72 -13.98
N ALA A 28 -14.79 3.24 -13.76
CA ALA A 28 -15.29 3.03 -12.42
C ALA A 28 -14.34 2.10 -11.66
N CYS A 29 -13.92 2.51 -10.48
CA CYS A 29 -13.06 1.73 -9.61
C CYS A 29 -13.72 0.38 -9.28
N ARG A 30 -13.10 -0.73 -9.66
CA ARG A 30 -13.61 -2.09 -9.46
C ARG A 30 -12.68 -2.95 -8.60
N GLU A 31 -11.86 -2.33 -7.77
CA GLU A 31 -10.99 -3.07 -6.85
C GLU A 31 -11.81 -3.93 -5.88
N PRO A 32 -11.50 -5.23 -5.69
CA PRO A 32 -12.24 -6.09 -4.76
C PRO A 32 -12.07 -5.62 -3.30
N HIS A 33 -10.87 -5.16 -2.97
CA HIS A 33 -10.53 -4.58 -1.67
C HIS A 33 -9.94 -3.18 -1.87
N TYR A 34 -9.62 -2.48 -0.79
CA TYR A 34 -9.01 -1.15 -0.85
C TYR A 34 -7.63 -1.21 -1.51
N ARG A 35 -7.49 -0.55 -2.67
CA ARG A 35 -6.23 -0.46 -3.44
C ARG A 35 -5.56 -1.82 -3.67
N TRP A 36 -6.38 -2.84 -3.98
CA TRP A 36 -5.94 -4.22 -4.07
C TRP A 36 -4.80 -4.46 -5.07
N THR A 37 -4.87 -3.85 -6.24
CA THR A 37 -3.79 -3.91 -7.24
C THR A 37 -2.46 -3.45 -6.62
N GLN A 38 -2.49 -2.40 -5.81
CA GLN A 38 -1.29 -1.88 -5.13
C GLN A 38 -0.81 -2.83 -4.00
N LYS A 39 -1.75 -3.44 -3.28
CA LYS A 39 -1.45 -4.36 -2.19
C LYS A 39 -0.81 -5.68 -2.67
N THR A 40 -1.02 -6.08 -3.92
CA THR A 40 -0.51 -7.34 -4.48
C THR A 40 0.54 -7.15 -5.57
N ASP A 41 0.96 -5.90 -5.85
CA ASP A 41 1.92 -5.59 -6.91
C ASP A 41 3.35 -6.01 -6.53
N THR A 42 4.05 -6.65 -7.47
CA THR A 42 5.45 -7.05 -7.33
C THR A 42 6.42 -6.16 -8.11
N ALA A 43 5.95 -5.12 -8.82
CA ALA A 43 6.78 -4.29 -9.68
C ALA A 43 7.94 -3.60 -8.94
N LEU A 44 7.75 -3.29 -7.65
CA LEU A 44 8.79 -2.66 -6.83
C LEU A 44 9.75 -3.66 -6.16
N ALA A 45 9.51 -4.96 -6.26
CA ALA A 45 10.18 -5.97 -5.44
C ALA A 45 11.71 -6.07 -5.65
N ASP A 46 12.22 -5.60 -6.79
CA ASP A 46 13.64 -5.63 -7.13
C ASP A 46 14.37 -4.30 -6.86
N LEU A 47 13.64 -3.30 -6.34
CA LEU A 47 14.28 -2.05 -5.91
C LEU A 47 15.14 -2.25 -4.68
N ALA A 48 16.26 -1.51 -4.61
CA ALA A 48 17.11 -1.49 -3.44
C ALA A 48 16.35 -0.96 -2.21
N PRO A 49 16.26 -1.71 -1.10
CA PRO A 49 15.50 -1.28 0.05
C PRO A 49 16.22 -0.18 0.84
N GLN A 50 15.46 0.80 1.28
CA GLN A 50 15.92 1.83 2.22
C GLN A 50 15.74 1.32 3.66
N ALA A 51 16.76 1.43 4.50
CA ALA A 51 16.63 1.06 5.90
C ALA A 51 15.75 2.08 6.64
N THR A 52 14.85 1.58 7.48
CA THR A 52 14.02 2.39 8.37
C THR A 52 13.68 1.60 9.64
N SER A 53 13.02 2.23 10.61
CA SER A 53 12.58 1.60 11.85
C SER A 53 11.10 1.86 12.11
N VAL A 54 10.48 1.08 12.98
CA VAL A 54 9.08 1.30 13.41
C VAL A 54 8.93 2.69 14.02
N SER A 55 9.85 3.08 14.90
CA SER A 55 9.83 4.41 15.52
C SER A 55 10.00 5.54 14.51
N ALA A 56 10.84 5.38 13.50
CA ALA A 56 11.01 6.39 12.44
C ALA A 56 9.72 6.54 11.62
N ILE A 57 9.04 5.42 11.28
CA ILE A 57 7.75 5.45 10.57
C ILE A 57 6.73 6.23 11.40
N LEU A 58 6.53 5.86 12.65
CA LEU A 58 5.54 6.47 13.53
C LEU A 58 5.83 7.95 13.83
N ALA A 59 7.12 8.35 13.87
CA ALA A 59 7.50 9.72 14.18
C ALA A 59 7.52 10.66 12.96
N THR A 60 7.94 10.15 11.78
CA THR A 60 8.34 11.04 10.68
C THR A 60 7.56 10.86 9.38
N TRP A 61 6.84 9.73 9.20
CA TRP A 61 6.10 9.51 7.96
C TRP A 61 4.78 10.29 7.98
N GLY A 62 4.75 11.41 7.27
CA GLY A 62 3.53 12.20 7.12
C GLY A 62 2.45 11.41 6.37
N PRO A 63 1.19 11.43 6.84
CA PRO A 63 0.10 10.75 6.16
C PRO A 63 -0.24 11.44 4.83
N PRO A 64 -0.39 10.71 3.73
CA PRO A 64 -0.87 11.28 2.47
C PRO A 64 -2.36 11.64 2.57
N HIS A 65 -2.86 12.42 1.58
CA HIS A 65 -4.28 12.75 1.49
C HIS A 65 -5.10 11.59 0.89
N LEU A 66 -5.11 10.47 1.60
CA LEU A 66 -5.89 9.28 1.24
C LEU A 66 -6.88 8.94 2.36
N GLY A 67 -8.03 8.42 1.96
CA GLY A 67 -9.11 7.98 2.87
C GLY A 67 -9.92 6.83 2.27
N PRO A 68 -11.00 6.39 2.90
CA PRO A 68 -11.74 5.19 2.51
C PRO A 68 -12.30 5.19 1.07
N ARG A 69 -12.49 6.39 0.48
CA ARG A 69 -13.03 6.53 -0.88
C ARG A 69 -11.96 6.38 -1.97
N ASP A 70 -10.69 6.34 -1.61
CA ASP A 70 -9.56 6.32 -2.56
C ASP A 70 -9.17 4.90 -2.96
N ARG A 71 -10.15 4.03 -3.19
CA ARG A 71 -9.97 2.59 -3.46
C ARG A 71 -9.12 2.25 -4.67
N CYS A 72 -9.02 3.13 -5.65
CA CYS A 72 -8.20 2.93 -6.85
C CYS A 72 -7.04 3.94 -6.96
N ALA A 73 -6.68 4.61 -5.88
CA ALA A 73 -5.55 5.52 -5.90
C ALA A 73 -4.26 4.76 -6.19
N LEU A 74 -3.48 5.27 -7.14
CA LEU A 74 -2.16 4.72 -7.44
C LEU A 74 -1.17 5.06 -6.33
N ARG A 75 -0.07 4.33 -6.27
CA ARG A 75 1.06 4.65 -5.39
C ARG A 75 1.64 6.00 -5.72
N SER A 76 2.04 6.73 -4.72
CA SER A 76 2.68 8.04 -4.87
C SER A 76 3.68 8.31 -3.75
N GLY A 77 4.62 9.20 -4.01
CA GLY A 77 5.59 9.64 -3.03
C GLY A 77 6.33 8.47 -2.36
N ARG A 78 6.22 8.36 -1.05
CA ARG A 78 6.89 7.31 -0.26
C ARG A 78 6.47 5.88 -0.63
N GLU A 79 5.26 5.69 -1.11
CA GLU A 79 4.76 4.38 -1.53
C GLU A 79 5.46 3.79 -2.77
N LEU A 80 6.23 4.62 -3.51
CA LEU A 80 7.06 4.17 -4.65
C LEU A 80 8.39 3.56 -4.19
N GLY A 81 8.67 3.55 -2.89
CA GLY A 81 9.89 3.00 -2.30
C GLY A 81 9.69 1.64 -1.66
N VAL A 82 10.79 0.88 -1.63
CA VAL A 82 10.92 -0.36 -0.87
C VAL A 82 11.71 -0.06 0.40
N TYR A 83 11.27 -0.62 1.51
CA TYR A 83 11.89 -0.40 2.82
C TYR A 83 12.24 -1.72 3.49
N SER A 84 13.30 -1.67 4.31
CA SER A 84 13.71 -2.75 5.19
C SER A 84 13.57 -2.29 6.63
N VAL A 85 12.69 -2.94 7.38
CA VAL A 85 12.40 -2.64 8.78
C VAL A 85 12.81 -3.83 9.63
N THR A 86 13.65 -3.61 10.63
CA THR A 86 13.94 -4.62 11.67
C THR A 86 13.10 -4.31 12.90
N GLY A 87 12.37 -5.31 13.39
CA GLY A 87 11.49 -5.13 14.53
C GLY A 87 11.01 -6.46 15.10
N TRP A 88 10.19 -6.40 16.12
CA TRP A 88 9.68 -7.54 16.85
C TRP A 88 8.25 -7.88 16.41
N VAL A 89 8.08 -9.05 15.80
CA VAL A 89 6.75 -9.62 15.50
C VAL A 89 6.09 -9.98 16.82
N ARG A 90 4.99 -9.34 17.14
CA ARG A 90 4.20 -9.59 18.36
C ARG A 90 2.90 -10.32 18.11
N ARG A 91 2.35 -10.12 16.91
CA ARG A 91 1.15 -10.78 16.44
C ARG A 91 1.31 -11.16 14.98
N ALA A 92 0.79 -12.33 14.61
CA ALA A 92 0.64 -12.77 13.25
C ALA A 92 -0.70 -13.49 13.11
N ASP A 93 -1.55 -12.99 12.25
CA ASP A 93 -2.89 -13.53 12.02
C ASP A 93 -3.17 -13.63 10.51
N LYS A 94 -4.05 -14.56 10.12
CA LYS A 94 -4.49 -14.69 8.72
C LYS A 94 -5.88 -14.10 8.60
N PHE A 95 -6.02 -13.08 7.77
CA PHE A 95 -7.33 -12.59 7.43
C PHE A 95 -8.06 -13.56 6.49
N LYS A 96 -9.36 -13.73 6.71
CA LYS A 96 -10.18 -14.65 5.93
C LYS A 96 -10.60 -14.06 4.60
N ASP A 97 -10.77 -12.73 4.53
CA ASP A 97 -11.40 -12.04 3.40
C ASP A 97 -10.46 -11.95 2.19
N ASP A 98 -9.21 -11.58 2.40
CA ASP A 98 -8.20 -11.44 1.34
C ASP A 98 -7.13 -12.53 1.40
N GLY A 99 -7.02 -13.20 2.53
CA GLY A 99 -6.06 -14.26 2.80
C GLY A 99 -4.67 -13.74 3.15
N ASP A 100 -4.52 -12.47 3.44
CA ASP A 100 -3.24 -11.88 3.81
C ASP A 100 -2.83 -12.26 5.23
N TRP A 101 -1.54 -12.31 5.46
CA TRP A 101 -0.99 -12.35 6.80
C TRP A 101 -0.83 -10.93 7.32
N HIS A 102 -1.58 -10.61 8.34
CA HIS A 102 -1.51 -9.38 9.10
C HIS A 102 -0.54 -9.58 10.27
N VAL A 103 0.53 -8.81 10.29
CA VAL A 103 1.61 -8.92 11.27
C VAL A 103 1.82 -7.57 11.95
N GLU A 104 1.73 -7.56 13.29
CA GLU A 104 2.04 -6.36 14.08
C GLU A 104 3.53 -6.38 14.44
N LEU A 105 4.25 -5.34 14.00
CA LEU A 105 5.68 -5.17 14.19
C LEU A 105 5.96 -3.99 15.13
N THR A 106 6.69 -4.21 16.21
CA THR A 106 7.10 -3.19 17.18
C THR A 106 8.59 -2.95 17.13
N GLU A 107 9.05 -1.78 17.60
CA GLU A 107 10.48 -1.43 17.68
C GLU A 107 11.24 -2.35 18.61
N ARG A 108 10.66 -2.67 19.77
CA ARG A 108 11.25 -3.54 20.79
C ARG A 108 10.26 -4.59 21.26
N ALA A 109 10.76 -5.68 21.83
CA ALA A 109 9.94 -6.78 22.34
C ALA A 109 8.95 -6.33 23.45
N ASP A 110 9.30 -5.31 24.19
CA ASP A 110 8.54 -4.76 25.32
C ASP A 110 7.78 -3.46 24.97
N SER A 111 7.77 -3.02 23.70
CA SER A 111 7.03 -1.83 23.28
C SER A 111 5.55 -1.93 23.65
N PRO A 112 4.86 -0.79 23.92
CA PRO A 112 3.41 -0.76 24.10
C PRO A 112 2.68 -1.43 22.91
N SER A 113 1.54 -2.05 23.17
CA SER A 113 0.82 -2.84 22.15
C SER A 113 0.27 -2.03 20.99
N ASP A 114 0.05 -0.72 21.19
CA ASP A 114 -0.44 0.23 20.18
C ASP A 114 0.71 0.94 19.43
N SER A 115 1.95 0.84 19.94
CA SER A 115 3.15 1.41 19.32
C SER A 115 3.76 0.45 18.31
N CYS A 116 3.01 0.12 17.28
CA CYS A 116 3.39 -0.79 16.20
C CYS A 116 3.00 -0.25 14.83
N ILE A 117 3.53 -0.88 13.79
CA ILE A 117 3.05 -0.79 12.41
C ILE A 117 2.52 -2.14 11.98
N VAL A 118 1.62 -2.12 11.01
CA VAL A 118 1.17 -3.32 10.31
C VAL A 118 2.14 -3.63 9.17
N VAL A 119 2.46 -4.91 8.99
CA VAL A 119 3.13 -5.42 7.79
C VAL A 119 2.31 -6.58 7.24
N GLU A 120 2.06 -6.60 5.94
CA GLU A 120 1.17 -7.60 5.34
C GLU A 120 1.83 -8.38 4.22
N ILE A 121 1.62 -9.71 4.26
CA ILE A 121 2.15 -10.64 3.25
C ILE A 121 0.96 -11.18 2.47
N PRO A 122 0.79 -10.80 1.20
CA PRO A 122 -0.31 -11.27 0.35
C PRO A 122 -0.37 -12.78 0.22
N ALA A 123 -1.53 -13.31 -0.15
CA ALA A 123 -1.72 -14.73 -0.35
C ALA A 123 -0.79 -15.30 -1.43
N PRO A 124 -0.30 -16.55 -1.30
CA PRO A 124 0.68 -17.13 -2.24
C PRO A 124 0.25 -17.14 -3.70
N LYS A 125 -1.06 -17.18 -3.94
CA LYS A 125 -1.63 -17.15 -5.29
C LYS A 125 -1.29 -15.88 -6.09
N TYR A 126 -0.88 -14.79 -5.41
CA TYR A 126 -0.51 -13.52 -6.03
C TYR A 126 0.97 -13.43 -6.40
N GLY A 127 1.81 -14.40 -6.00
CA GLY A 127 3.21 -14.44 -6.42
C GLY A 127 4.09 -15.35 -5.57
N ALA A 128 5.11 -15.94 -6.20
CA ALA A 128 6.06 -16.83 -5.54
C ALA A 128 6.85 -16.15 -4.41
N ARG A 129 7.12 -14.83 -4.53
CA ARG A 129 7.79 -14.05 -3.47
C ARG A 129 6.99 -14.05 -2.17
N TYR A 130 5.66 -13.96 -2.27
CA TYR A 130 4.77 -14.00 -1.11
C TYR A 130 4.76 -15.37 -0.46
N ALA A 131 4.78 -16.44 -1.26
CA ALA A 131 4.92 -17.80 -0.73
C ALA A 131 6.23 -17.96 0.08
N SER A 132 7.35 -17.45 -0.45
CA SER A 132 8.64 -17.49 0.21
C SER A 132 8.68 -16.64 1.49
N ALA A 133 8.11 -15.42 1.46
CA ALA A 133 8.04 -14.54 2.63
C ALA A 133 7.17 -15.15 3.75
N ARG A 134 6.06 -15.80 3.39
CA ARG A 134 5.20 -16.54 4.33
C ARG A 134 5.92 -17.72 4.96
N ALA A 135 6.60 -18.53 4.15
CA ALA A 135 7.37 -19.67 4.65
C ALA A 135 8.48 -19.24 5.63
N ALA A 136 9.15 -18.11 5.32
CA ALA A 136 10.17 -17.55 6.21
C ALA A 136 9.55 -17.05 7.53
N LEU A 137 8.40 -16.37 7.48
CA LEU A 137 7.67 -15.95 8.69
C LEU A 137 7.21 -17.16 9.50
N ASP A 138 6.58 -18.16 8.86
CA ASP A 138 6.15 -19.40 9.51
C ASP A 138 7.32 -20.08 10.24
N SER A 139 8.48 -20.16 9.58
CA SER A 139 9.70 -20.72 10.19
C SER A 139 10.16 -19.93 11.42
N LEU A 140 10.09 -18.59 11.34
CA LEU A 140 10.54 -17.69 12.41
C LEU A 140 9.66 -17.78 13.66
N ILE A 141 8.35 -18.03 13.51
CA ILE A 141 7.39 -18.05 14.61
C ILE A 141 6.96 -19.46 15.03
N ARG A 142 7.46 -20.51 14.37
CA ARG A 142 7.04 -21.91 14.55
C ARG A 142 7.04 -22.38 16.00
N ASP A 143 8.12 -22.13 16.72
CA ASP A 143 8.30 -22.57 18.12
C ASP A 143 7.75 -21.55 19.12
N ARG A 144 6.98 -20.57 18.66
CA ARG A 144 6.35 -19.54 19.47
C ARG A 144 4.86 -19.84 19.59
N LYS A 145 4.37 -19.98 20.79
CA LYS A 145 2.94 -20.26 21.00
C LYS A 145 2.12 -19.12 20.47
N VAL A 146 1.47 -19.32 19.34
CA VAL A 146 0.47 -18.40 18.76
C VAL A 146 -0.84 -18.65 19.49
N ARG A 147 -1.37 -17.62 20.16
CA ARG A 147 -2.67 -17.68 20.83
C ARG A 147 -3.80 -17.53 19.80
N ARG A 148 -5.05 -17.77 20.19
CA ARG A 148 -6.24 -17.58 19.31
C ARG A 148 -6.33 -16.17 18.71
N SER A 149 -5.83 -15.16 19.41
CA SER A 149 -5.75 -13.77 18.92
C SER A 149 -4.59 -13.51 17.98
N GLY A 150 -3.83 -14.52 17.55
CA GLY A 150 -2.60 -14.36 16.78
C GLY A 150 -1.41 -13.84 17.58
N VAL A 151 -1.59 -13.49 18.85
CA VAL A 151 -0.51 -12.94 19.69
C VAL A 151 0.51 -14.01 20.02
N LEU A 152 1.80 -13.75 19.71
CA LEU A 152 2.90 -14.63 20.06
C LEU A 152 3.16 -14.60 21.57
N ALA A 153 3.38 -15.74 22.17
CA ALA A 153 3.76 -15.83 23.58
C ALA A 153 5.16 -15.21 23.84
N ARG A 154 6.02 -15.29 22.85
CA ARG A 154 7.35 -14.64 22.82
C ARG A 154 7.52 -13.93 21.48
N PRO A 155 7.73 -12.60 21.47
CA PRO A 155 7.98 -11.87 20.23
C PRO A 155 9.17 -12.45 19.45
N ALA A 156 9.13 -12.33 18.13
CA ALA A 156 10.20 -12.79 17.24
C ALA A 156 10.87 -11.59 16.56
N LEU A 157 12.17 -11.48 16.65
CA LEU A 157 12.92 -10.48 15.92
C LEU A 157 12.97 -10.86 14.43
N ALA A 158 12.59 -9.93 13.57
CA ALA A 158 12.54 -10.13 12.13
C ALA A 158 13.05 -8.90 11.38
N ARG A 159 13.61 -9.13 10.20
CA ARG A 159 13.81 -8.09 9.19
C ARG A 159 12.78 -8.29 8.08
N ILE A 160 11.95 -7.28 7.89
CA ILE A 160 10.86 -7.25 6.91
C ILE A 160 11.24 -6.32 5.78
N THR A 161 11.16 -6.78 4.53
CA THR A 161 11.41 -5.96 3.35
C THR A 161 10.17 -5.95 2.46
N GLY A 162 9.70 -4.76 2.09
CA GLY A 162 8.52 -4.59 1.25
C GLY A 162 8.28 -3.14 0.85
N ALA A 163 7.23 -2.90 0.08
CA ALA A 163 6.85 -1.56 -0.33
C ALA A 163 6.12 -0.83 0.80
N ALA A 164 6.31 0.49 0.88
CA ALA A 164 5.46 1.30 1.76
C ALA A 164 4.05 1.39 1.18
N PHE A 165 3.06 1.38 2.05
CA PHE A 165 1.65 1.51 1.70
C PHE A 165 0.93 2.30 2.80
N PHE A 166 0.06 3.23 2.43
CA PHE A 166 -0.78 3.93 3.38
C PHE A 166 -2.21 3.39 3.32
N ASP A 167 -2.66 2.72 4.38
CA ASP A 167 -4.02 2.19 4.44
C ASP A 167 -5.03 3.26 4.88
N GLY A 168 -5.40 4.11 3.92
CA GLY A 168 -6.40 5.15 4.11
C GLY A 168 -7.81 4.62 4.35
N GLN A 169 -8.06 3.32 4.19
CA GLN A 169 -9.36 2.70 4.48
C GLN A 169 -9.75 2.92 5.94
N HIS A 170 -8.79 2.80 6.85
CA HIS A 170 -8.96 2.93 8.29
C HIS A 170 -8.96 4.38 8.80
N ARG A 171 -8.82 5.35 7.92
CA ARG A 171 -8.90 6.76 8.29
C ARG A 171 -10.35 7.23 8.42
N ARG A 172 -10.71 7.79 9.58
CA ARG A 172 -12.05 8.32 9.85
C ARG A 172 -12.08 9.84 9.72
N GLY A 173 -13.23 10.40 9.28
CA GLY A 173 -13.40 11.85 9.14
C GLY A 173 -12.77 12.47 7.90
N GLY A 174 -12.38 11.65 6.91
CA GLY A 174 -11.90 12.12 5.60
C GLY A 174 -10.38 12.17 5.47
N ARG A 175 -9.89 12.61 4.30
CA ARG A 175 -8.49 12.51 3.84
C ARG A 175 -7.46 13.29 4.66
N ARG A 176 -7.89 14.20 5.51
CA ARG A 176 -7.00 15.04 6.35
C ARG A 176 -7.18 14.81 7.84
N SER A 177 -8.09 13.93 8.22
CA SER A 177 -8.34 13.62 9.61
C SER A 177 -7.19 12.82 10.23
N ASP A 178 -6.89 13.08 11.48
CA ASP A 178 -5.96 12.26 12.29
C ASP A 178 -6.67 11.15 13.06
N ARG A 179 -7.98 10.95 12.82
CA ARG A 179 -8.76 9.88 13.43
C ARG A 179 -8.64 8.60 12.63
N ILE A 180 -8.46 7.50 13.34
CA ILE A 180 -8.45 6.14 12.79
C ILE A 180 -9.58 5.33 13.41
N ASP A 181 -9.97 4.21 12.78
CA ASP A 181 -10.87 3.23 13.37
C ASP A 181 -10.09 2.12 14.08
N GLY A 182 -10.81 1.37 14.92
CA GLY A 182 -10.23 0.25 15.66
C GLY A 182 -10.01 -1.03 14.84
N GLU A 183 -10.36 -1.01 13.54
CA GLU A 183 -10.25 -2.18 12.66
C GLU A 183 -8.82 -2.40 12.15
N HIS A 184 -7.94 -1.39 12.27
CA HIS A 184 -6.52 -1.51 11.95
C HIS A 184 -5.72 -2.32 12.98
N GLY A 185 -6.36 -3.14 13.77
CA GLY A 185 -5.73 -3.92 14.82
C GLY A 185 -5.31 -3.06 16.01
N ARG A 186 -4.18 -3.42 16.64
CA ARG A 186 -3.67 -2.68 17.80
C ARG A 186 -2.72 -1.54 17.43
N CYS A 187 -2.27 -1.46 16.18
CA CYS A 187 -1.39 -0.42 15.68
C CYS A 187 -2.19 0.85 15.41
N ASN A 188 -2.57 1.56 16.45
CA ASN A 188 -3.50 2.70 16.37
C ASN A 188 -3.06 3.90 17.22
N SER A 189 -1.78 4.00 17.57
CA SER A 189 -1.23 5.10 18.35
C SER A 189 -1.38 6.47 17.69
N SER A 190 -1.44 6.52 16.36
CA SER A 190 -1.63 7.75 15.60
C SER A 190 -2.02 7.42 14.14
N VAL A 191 -2.47 8.42 13.37
CA VAL A 191 -2.73 8.28 11.92
C VAL A 191 -1.48 7.83 11.14
N ARG A 192 -0.28 8.00 11.66
CA ARG A 192 0.96 7.50 11.07
C ARG A 192 1.08 5.98 11.16
N ALA A 193 0.38 5.35 12.11
CA ALA A 193 0.30 3.89 12.21
C ALA A 193 -0.48 3.25 11.06
N LEU A 194 -1.19 4.04 10.24
CA LEU A 194 -1.78 3.59 8.97
C LEU A 194 -0.73 3.40 7.85
N TRP A 195 0.52 3.79 8.06
CA TRP A 195 1.61 3.35 7.22
C TRP A 195 1.95 1.90 7.49
N GLU A 196 1.94 1.12 6.42
CA GLU A 196 2.24 -0.31 6.40
C GLU A 196 3.47 -0.60 5.55
N ILE A 197 4.05 -1.77 5.74
CA ILE A 197 4.89 -2.41 4.72
C ILE A 197 4.01 -3.44 4.01
N HIS A 198 3.49 -3.06 2.86
CA HIS A 198 2.54 -3.85 2.08
C HIS A 198 2.66 -3.59 0.56
N PRO A 199 2.98 -4.60 -0.23
CA PRO A 199 3.23 -5.99 0.16
C PRO A 199 4.63 -6.21 0.74
N VAL A 200 4.74 -7.20 1.61
CA VAL A 200 6.03 -7.72 2.06
C VAL A 200 6.59 -8.68 1.02
N TYR A 201 7.81 -8.44 0.57
CA TYR A 201 8.50 -9.26 -0.42
C TYR A 201 9.46 -10.26 0.20
N ARG A 202 10.00 -9.97 1.39
CA ARG A 202 10.98 -10.82 2.06
C ARG A 202 10.90 -10.68 3.58
N VAL A 203 11.08 -11.80 4.25
CA VAL A 203 11.26 -11.93 5.70
C VAL A 203 12.55 -12.66 5.96
N THR A 204 13.39 -12.18 6.88
CA THR A 204 14.63 -12.86 7.31
C THR A 204 14.81 -12.69 8.81
N SER A 205 15.63 -13.54 9.41
CA SER A 205 16.28 -13.21 10.69
C SER A 205 17.26 -12.07 10.45
N PRO A 206 17.44 -11.12 11.40
CA PRO A 206 18.45 -10.06 11.31
C PRO A 206 19.86 -10.58 11.31
#